data_23af7052bbaee86b0908301278452c9e
#
_entry.id   23af7052bbaee86b0908301278452c9e
#
_cell.length_a   1.000
_cell.length_b   1.000
_cell.length_c   1.000
_cell.angle_alpha   90.00
_cell.angle_beta   90.00
_cell.angle_gamma   90.00
#
_symmetry.space_group_name_H-M   'P 1'
#
loop_
_entity.id
_entity.type
_entity.pdbx_description
1 polymer ?
#
loop_
_entity_poly.entity_id
_entity_poly.type
_entity_poly.pdbx_seq_one_letter_code
_entity_poly.pdbx_strand_id
1 'polypeptide(L)'
;MNQKDRKRTIWAWAMYDFANSAFTTLVVTFIYGAYFTKGIAPDEVIGTQWWSWAIAVTAIIVSILSPVLGALSDFGGYRKWIMMFSTWCCVAATSFLFFPEQGQVFFALILFVIANISFEFGTVFCNAYLPEIVSKERIGRASGFAWALGYIGGLLALGIALVLLVQPETPIFGFSTENGENIRATNLLVALWFLVFSIPTFIWVQDRRPEKGKFKESVTASFKRLFHTFQELKNHKKIAKFLLARLVYNDALVTIFAFGGIYAAGVIGFTFEEIMILGIVLNITAG
;
A
#
# COMPACT_ATOMS: atom_id res chain seq x y z
N MET A 1 -18.63 -8.89 23.04
CA MET A 1 -18.92 -7.89 21.98
C MET A 1 -20.27 -8.22 21.37
N ASN A 2 -21.20 -7.26 21.32
CA ASN A 2 -22.53 -7.42 20.75
C ASN A 2 -22.41 -7.69 19.24
N GLN A 3 -23.39 -8.39 18.63
CA GLN A 3 -23.39 -8.69 17.19
C GLN A 3 -23.34 -7.43 16.32
N LYS A 4 -23.95 -6.33 16.76
CA LYS A 4 -23.93 -5.02 16.10
C LYS A 4 -22.53 -4.39 16.11
N ASP A 5 -21.83 -4.47 17.24
CA ASP A 5 -20.48 -3.93 17.40
C ASP A 5 -19.47 -4.71 16.55
N ARG A 6 -19.69 -6.03 16.42
CA ARG A 6 -18.87 -6.88 15.57
C ARG A 6 -18.99 -6.52 14.07
N LYS A 7 -20.22 -6.24 13.59
CA LYS A 7 -20.43 -5.81 12.18
C LYS A 7 -19.77 -4.46 11.90
N ARG A 8 -19.90 -3.51 12.83
CA ARG A 8 -19.29 -2.19 12.75
C ARG A 8 -17.77 -2.26 12.73
N THR A 9 -17.18 -3.10 13.57
CA THR A 9 -15.73 -3.31 13.61
C THR A 9 -15.20 -3.93 12.32
N ILE A 10 -15.90 -4.92 11.73
CA ILE A 10 -15.52 -5.54 10.46
C ILE A 10 -15.61 -4.51 9.32
N TRP A 11 -16.67 -3.72 9.27
CA TRP A 11 -16.81 -2.67 8.29
C TRP A 11 -15.70 -1.62 8.41
N ALA A 12 -15.43 -1.16 9.63
CA ALA A 12 -14.37 -0.19 9.89
C ALA A 12 -12.98 -0.72 9.55
N TRP A 13 -12.73 -2.02 9.80
CA TRP A 13 -11.51 -2.67 9.39
C TRP A 13 -11.38 -2.74 7.86
N ALA A 14 -12.45 -3.08 7.16
CA ALA A 14 -12.47 -3.14 5.70
C ALA A 14 -12.32 -1.75 5.04
N MET A 15 -12.75 -0.67 5.73
CA MET A 15 -12.53 0.71 5.26
C MET A 15 -11.05 1.09 5.18
N TYR A 16 -10.16 0.36 5.84
CA TYR A 16 -8.73 0.57 5.68
C TYR A 16 -8.25 0.21 4.26
N ASP A 17 -8.77 -0.88 3.68
CA ASP A 17 -8.48 -1.25 2.30
C ASP A 17 -9.06 -0.24 1.30
N PHE A 18 -10.27 0.27 1.54
CA PHE A 18 -10.82 1.37 0.76
C PHE A 18 -9.93 2.62 0.80
N ALA A 19 -9.39 2.93 1.97
CA ALA A 19 -8.56 4.11 2.19
C ALA A 19 -7.18 3.98 1.51
N ASN A 20 -6.50 2.85 1.72
CA ASN A 20 -5.14 2.66 1.29
C ASN A 20 -4.99 2.30 -0.20
N SER A 21 -6.05 1.80 -0.84
CA SER A 21 -6.03 1.43 -2.26
C SER A 21 -5.79 2.61 -3.20
N ALA A 22 -6.10 3.84 -2.78
CA ALA A 22 -5.72 5.01 -3.55
C ALA A 22 -4.20 5.14 -3.72
N PHE A 23 -3.41 4.81 -2.68
CA PHE A 23 -1.96 4.86 -2.73
C PHE A 23 -1.41 3.81 -3.71
N THR A 24 -1.84 2.55 -3.61
CA THR A 24 -1.37 1.51 -4.53
C THR A 24 -1.78 1.81 -5.97
N THR A 25 -3.00 2.29 -6.18
CA THR A 25 -3.52 2.54 -7.53
C THR A 25 -2.84 3.74 -8.20
N LEU A 26 -2.81 4.89 -7.54
CA LEU A 26 -2.30 6.12 -8.18
C LEU A 26 -0.79 6.26 -8.04
N VAL A 27 -0.22 5.98 -6.86
CA VAL A 27 1.21 6.22 -6.63
C VAL A 27 2.05 5.05 -7.14
N VAL A 28 1.73 3.82 -6.73
CA VAL A 28 2.59 2.66 -7.03
C VAL A 28 2.40 2.18 -8.47
N THR A 29 1.12 2.05 -8.91
CA THR A 29 0.79 1.30 -10.14
C THR A 29 0.68 2.17 -11.39
N PHE A 30 -0.16 3.24 -11.36
CA PHE A 30 -0.55 3.86 -12.63
C PHE A 30 0.08 5.23 -12.88
N ILE A 31 0.17 6.13 -11.89
CA ILE A 31 0.43 7.54 -12.15
C ILE A 31 1.82 7.97 -11.75
N TYR A 32 2.16 7.91 -10.44
CA TYR A 32 3.39 8.53 -9.97
C TYR A 32 4.64 7.78 -10.45
N GLY A 33 4.62 6.44 -10.54
CA GLY A 33 5.72 5.67 -11.13
C GLY A 33 6.01 6.07 -12.58
N ALA A 34 4.96 6.21 -13.40
CA ALA A 34 5.09 6.67 -14.78
C ALA A 34 5.54 8.14 -14.86
N TYR A 35 5.01 9.02 -13.99
CA TYR A 35 5.45 10.41 -13.90
C TYR A 35 6.91 10.52 -13.45
N PHE A 36 7.34 9.72 -12.49
CA PHE A 36 8.73 9.69 -12.03
C PHE A 36 9.70 9.38 -13.18
N THR A 37 9.38 8.37 -14.01
CA THR A 37 10.25 7.97 -15.13
C THR A 37 10.30 9.00 -16.27
N LYS A 38 9.17 9.65 -16.57
CA LYS A 38 9.05 10.61 -17.69
C LYS A 38 9.33 12.06 -17.29
N GLY A 39 8.95 12.46 -16.07
CA GLY A 39 8.96 13.86 -15.65
C GLY A 39 10.04 14.23 -14.64
N ILE A 40 10.55 13.28 -13.84
CA ILE A 40 11.55 13.56 -12.80
C ILE A 40 12.92 13.01 -13.16
N ALA A 41 12.99 11.78 -13.66
CA ALA A 41 14.25 11.13 -14.04
C ALA A 41 14.88 11.75 -15.29
N PRO A 42 16.22 11.64 -15.46
CA PRO A 42 16.90 12.18 -16.63
C PRO A 42 16.53 11.47 -17.95
N ASP A 43 16.21 10.20 -17.87
CA ASP A 43 15.65 9.38 -18.97
C ASP A 43 14.81 8.23 -18.42
N GLU A 44 13.97 7.63 -19.28
CA GLU A 44 13.00 6.60 -18.89
C GLU A 44 13.66 5.29 -18.43
N VAL A 45 14.82 4.92 -18.99
CA VAL A 45 15.52 3.66 -18.67
C VAL A 45 16.15 3.75 -17.29
N ILE A 46 16.88 4.83 -17.03
CA ILE A 46 17.48 5.11 -15.71
C ILE A 46 16.39 5.31 -14.67
N GLY A 47 15.32 6.03 -15.00
CA GLY A 47 14.17 6.22 -14.14
C GLY A 47 13.50 4.91 -13.72
N THR A 48 13.28 4.00 -14.67
CA THR A 48 12.73 2.67 -14.41
C THR A 48 13.66 1.84 -13.51
N GLN A 49 14.98 1.90 -13.76
CA GLN A 49 15.96 1.22 -12.91
C GLN A 49 15.94 1.74 -11.48
N TRP A 50 15.91 3.05 -11.26
CA TRP A 50 15.89 3.63 -9.92
C TRP A 50 14.56 3.35 -9.20
N TRP A 51 13.44 3.34 -9.93
CA TRP A 51 12.15 2.93 -9.38
C TRP A 51 12.17 1.48 -8.90
N SER A 52 12.77 0.58 -9.69
CA SER A 52 12.97 -0.82 -9.33
C SER A 52 13.78 -0.97 -8.03
N TRP A 53 14.85 -0.19 -7.90
CA TRP A 53 15.67 -0.19 -6.69
C TRP A 53 14.89 0.30 -5.46
N ALA A 54 14.06 1.33 -5.61
CA ALA A 54 13.24 1.85 -4.52
C ALA A 54 12.25 0.80 -4.02
N ILE A 55 11.59 0.07 -4.93
CA ILE A 55 10.69 -1.05 -4.60
C ILE A 55 11.47 -2.17 -3.90
N ALA A 56 12.63 -2.57 -4.42
CA ALA A 56 13.46 -3.61 -3.83
C ALA A 56 13.94 -3.25 -2.42
N VAL A 57 14.40 -2.00 -2.22
CA VAL A 57 14.81 -1.48 -0.90
C VAL A 57 13.64 -1.51 0.07
N THR A 58 12.45 -1.08 -0.35
CA THR A 58 11.23 -1.19 0.47
C THR A 58 10.98 -2.63 0.88
N ALA A 59 10.98 -3.57 -0.07
CA ALA A 59 10.70 -4.98 0.20
C ALA A 59 11.71 -5.59 1.20
N ILE A 60 13.00 -5.27 1.07
CA ILE A 60 14.05 -5.73 1.99
C ILE A 60 13.82 -5.18 3.40
N ILE A 61 13.58 -3.87 3.53
CA ILE A 61 13.36 -3.23 4.83
C ILE A 61 12.12 -3.80 5.51
N VAL A 62 11.01 -3.93 4.78
CA VAL A 62 9.77 -4.50 5.31
C VAL A 62 9.96 -5.94 5.74
N SER A 63 10.64 -6.77 4.95
CA SER A 63 10.91 -8.17 5.28
C SER A 63 11.72 -8.33 6.57
N ILE A 64 12.71 -7.47 6.80
CA ILE A 64 13.58 -7.52 7.99
C ILE A 64 12.85 -6.98 9.23
N LEU A 65 12.11 -5.88 9.08
CA LEU A 65 11.49 -5.20 10.22
C LEU A 65 10.14 -5.79 10.63
N SER A 66 9.39 -6.45 9.73
CA SER A 66 8.07 -7.01 10.03
C SER A 66 8.07 -7.98 11.23
N PRO A 67 9.03 -8.92 11.39
CA PRO A 67 9.07 -9.78 12.58
C PRO A 67 9.32 -9.00 13.88
N VAL A 68 10.13 -7.93 13.83
CA VAL A 68 10.45 -7.09 15.00
C VAL A 68 9.21 -6.31 15.42
N LEU A 69 8.58 -5.63 14.47
CA LEU A 69 7.38 -4.85 14.71
C LEU A 69 6.18 -5.73 15.10
N GLY A 70 6.07 -6.94 14.51
CA GLY A 70 5.09 -7.95 14.91
C GLY A 70 5.24 -8.33 16.37
N ALA A 71 6.47 -8.65 16.81
CA ALA A 71 6.76 -8.94 18.21
C ALA A 71 6.41 -7.77 19.15
N LEU A 72 6.74 -6.54 18.74
CA LEU A 72 6.40 -5.34 19.50
C LEU A 72 4.87 -5.17 19.66
N SER A 73 4.13 -5.42 18.59
CA SER A 73 2.67 -5.29 18.58
C SER A 73 1.98 -6.33 19.49
N ASP A 74 2.49 -7.55 19.51
CA ASP A 74 1.89 -8.66 20.27
C ASP A 74 2.10 -8.50 21.78
N PHE A 75 3.22 -7.91 22.21
CA PHE A 75 3.56 -7.77 23.64
C PHE A 75 3.06 -6.49 24.28
N GLY A 76 2.99 -5.40 23.54
CA GLY A 76 2.73 -4.09 24.12
C GLY A 76 1.30 -3.57 23.91
N GLY A 77 0.47 -4.23 23.11
CA GLY A 77 -0.80 -3.65 22.67
C GLY A 77 -0.58 -2.38 21.82
N TYR A 78 0.57 -2.27 21.17
CA TYR A 78 0.93 -1.11 20.35
C TYR A 78 0.52 -1.25 18.88
N ARG A 79 -0.20 -2.31 18.50
CA ARG A 79 -0.58 -2.59 17.11
C ARG A 79 -1.30 -1.41 16.46
N LYS A 80 -2.27 -0.86 17.16
CA LYS A 80 -3.02 0.32 16.70
C LYS A 80 -2.13 1.55 16.51
N TRP A 81 -1.26 1.81 17.46
CA TRP A 81 -0.33 2.95 17.39
C TRP A 81 0.66 2.81 16.23
N ILE A 82 1.19 1.61 16.00
CA ILE A 82 2.10 1.34 14.89
C ILE A 82 1.35 1.53 13.56
N MET A 83 0.13 0.99 13.44
CA MET A 83 -0.72 1.15 12.26
C MET A 83 -1.04 2.64 12.00
N MET A 84 -1.45 3.39 13.03
CA MET A 84 -1.73 4.83 12.93
C MET A 84 -0.49 5.61 12.53
N PHE A 85 0.62 5.40 13.20
CA PHE A 85 1.89 6.07 12.89
C PHE A 85 2.34 5.79 11.45
N SER A 86 2.29 4.53 11.03
CA SER A 86 2.60 4.13 9.66
C SER A 86 1.67 4.82 8.66
N THR A 87 0.37 4.86 8.94
CA THR A 87 -0.59 5.58 8.07
C THR A 87 -0.25 7.05 7.96
N TRP A 88 0.04 7.72 9.08
CA TRP A 88 0.36 9.16 9.07
C TRP A 88 1.69 9.45 8.37
N CYS A 89 2.70 8.59 8.56
CA CYS A 89 3.96 8.70 7.82
C CYS A 89 3.74 8.50 6.31
N CYS A 90 2.91 7.53 5.92
CA CYS A 90 2.55 7.33 4.51
C CYS A 90 1.84 8.57 3.94
N VAL A 91 0.82 9.08 4.64
CA VAL A 91 0.06 10.28 4.24
C VAL A 91 0.99 11.48 4.11
N ALA A 92 1.85 11.73 5.09
CA ALA A 92 2.79 12.85 5.05
C ALA A 92 3.78 12.72 3.88
N ALA A 93 4.44 11.56 3.74
CA ALA A 93 5.39 11.33 2.66
C ALA A 93 4.72 11.43 1.28
N THR A 94 3.50 10.89 1.14
CA THR A 94 2.71 11.01 -0.10
C THR A 94 2.33 12.45 -0.40
N SER A 95 1.96 13.26 0.59
CA SER A 95 1.71 14.70 0.38
C SER A 95 2.96 15.41 -0.12
N PHE A 96 4.13 15.06 0.42
CA PHE A 96 5.40 15.65 -0.02
C PHE A 96 5.84 15.20 -1.42
N LEU A 97 5.30 14.10 -1.98
CA LEU A 97 5.53 13.72 -3.38
C LEU A 97 4.96 14.74 -4.40
N PHE A 98 4.20 15.71 -3.94
CA PHE A 98 3.80 16.86 -4.76
C PHE A 98 4.98 17.76 -5.17
N PHE A 99 6.00 17.89 -4.34
CA PHE A 99 7.05 18.89 -4.53
C PHE A 99 8.18 18.50 -5.51
N PRO A 100 8.60 17.21 -5.62
CA PRO A 100 9.72 16.87 -6.49
C PRO A 100 9.44 17.21 -7.95
N GLU A 101 10.40 17.93 -8.56
CA GLU A 101 10.41 18.37 -9.96
C GLU A 101 11.51 17.67 -10.74
N GLN A 102 11.60 17.96 -12.04
CA GLN A 102 12.61 17.39 -12.93
C GLN A 102 14.03 17.52 -12.34
N GLY A 103 14.77 16.42 -12.29
CA GLY A 103 16.11 16.32 -11.73
C GLY A 103 16.16 16.07 -10.20
N GLN A 104 15.06 16.23 -9.47
CA GLN A 104 15.03 15.98 -8.02
C GLN A 104 14.78 14.50 -7.68
N VAL A 105 15.49 13.62 -8.34
CA VAL A 105 15.31 12.17 -8.30
C VAL A 105 15.43 11.58 -6.90
N PHE A 106 16.52 11.90 -6.19
CA PHE A 106 16.74 11.35 -4.85
C PHE A 106 15.69 11.79 -3.85
N PHE A 107 15.21 13.03 -3.97
CA PHE A 107 14.15 13.53 -3.11
C PHE A 107 12.85 12.76 -3.35
N ALA A 108 12.46 12.55 -4.60
CA ALA A 108 11.29 11.76 -4.97
C ALA A 108 11.40 10.30 -4.48
N LEU A 109 12.56 9.65 -4.69
CA LEU A 109 12.77 8.25 -4.27
C LEU A 109 12.76 8.06 -2.77
N ILE A 110 13.38 8.96 -2.00
CA ILE A 110 13.38 8.89 -0.52
C ILE A 110 11.94 9.01 -0.01
N LEU A 111 11.17 9.98 -0.50
CA LEU A 111 9.77 10.14 -0.12
C LEU A 111 8.93 8.92 -0.50
N PHE A 112 9.11 8.39 -1.70
CA PHE A 112 8.42 7.19 -2.14
C PHE A 112 8.76 5.97 -1.26
N VAL A 113 10.05 5.74 -0.96
CA VAL A 113 10.47 4.62 -0.10
C VAL A 113 9.87 4.75 1.30
N ILE A 114 9.87 5.96 1.89
CA ILE A 114 9.25 6.20 3.20
C ILE A 114 7.74 5.94 3.12
N ALA A 115 7.04 6.46 2.12
CA ALA A 115 5.62 6.25 1.93
C ALA A 115 5.29 4.77 1.76
N ASN A 116 6.04 4.05 0.92
CA ASN A 116 5.78 2.66 0.59
C ASN A 116 6.10 1.70 1.76
N ILE A 117 7.20 1.92 2.50
CA ILE A 117 7.48 1.18 3.76
C ILE A 117 6.35 1.39 4.76
N SER A 118 5.92 2.62 4.91
CA SER A 118 4.86 2.99 5.86
C SER A 118 3.51 2.39 5.46
N PHE A 119 3.19 2.38 4.16
CA PHE A 119 2.02 1.71 3.61
C PHE A 119 2.03 0.20 3.90
N GLU A 120 3.14 -0.48 3.63
CA GLU A 120 3.29 -1.92 3.86
C GLU A 120 3.11 -2.27 5.34
N PHE A 121 3.73 -1.52 6.27
CA PHE A 121 3.52 -1.74 7.70
C PHE A 121 2.07 -1.48 8.11
N GLY A 122 1.45 -0.40 7.65
CA GLY A 122 0.04 -0.14 7.91
C GLY A 122 -0.84 -1.31 7.52
N THR A 123 -0.62 -1.87 6.34
CA THR A 123 -1.35 -3.02 5.79
C THR A 123 -1.09 -4.31 6.58
N VAL A 124 0.16 -4.61 6.93
CA VAL A 124 0.53 -5.78 7.75
C VAL A 124 -0.20 -5.74 9.09
N PHE A 125 -0.18 -4.58 9.78
CA PHE A 125 -0.83 -4.45 11.10
C PHE A 125 -2.36 -4.41 11.00
N CYS A 126 -2.92 -3.84 9.95
CA CYS A 126 -4.35 -3.91 9.68
C CYS A 126 -4.80 -5.36 9.49
N ASN A 127 -4.11 -6.13 8.66
CA ASN A 127 -4.42 -7.53 8.39
C ASN A 127 -4.28 -8.42 9.64
N ALA A 128 -3.40 -8.08 10.57
CA ALA A 128 -3.23 -8.80 11.84
C ALA A 128 -4.47 -8.76 12.75
N TYR A 129 -5.40 -7.82 12.55
CA TYR A 129 -6.68 -7.78 13.29
C TYR A 129 -7.70 -8.80 12.79
N LEU A 130 -7.61 -9.24 11.53
CA LEU A 130 -8.65 -10.05 10.89
C LEU A 130 -8.99 -11.33 11.69
N PRO A 131 -8.03 -12.16 12.16
CA PRO A 131 -8.32 -13.34 12.94
C PRO A 131 -8.96 -13.05 14.32
N GLU A 132 -8.84 -11.82 14.81
CA GLU A 132 -9.35 -11.41 16.12
C GLU A 132 -10.79 -10.89 16.06
N ILE A 133 -11.15 -10.24 14.95
CA ILE A 133 -12.47 -9.62 14.76
C ILE A 133 -13.46 -10.54 14.06
N VAL A 134 -12.96 -11.60 13.36
CA VAL A 134 -13.79 -12.53 12.57
C VAL A 134 -13.50 -13.97 12.99
N SER A 135 -14.52 -14.82 13.01
CA SER A 135 -14.35 -16.27 13.22
C SER A 135 -13.67 -16.94 12.03
N LYS A 136 -12.96 -18.05 12.26
CA LYS A 136 -12.16 -18.76 11.25
C LYS A 136 -12.95 -19.09 9.97
N GLU A 137 -14.24 -19.44 10.12
CA GLU A 137 -15.13 -19.82 9.01
C GLU A 137 -15.53 -18.64 8.12
N ARG A 138 -15.33 -17.40 8.61
CA ARG A 138 -15.75 -16.17 7.93
C ARG A 138 -14.57 -15.30 7.47
N ILE A 139 -13.33 -15.70 7.75
CA ILE A 139 -12.12 -14.93 7.40
C ILE A 139 -12.10 -14.65 5.90
N GLY A 140 -12.30 -15.66 5.05
CA GLY A 140 -12.30 -15.48 3.60
C GLY A 140 -13.36 -14.50 3.11
N ARG A 141 -14.59 -14.57 3.68
CA ARG A 141 -15.66 -13.65 3.31
C ARG A 141 -15.36 -12.20 3.73
N ALA A 142 -14.80 -12.01 4.93
CA ALA A 142 -14.44 -10.66 5.40
C ALA A 142 -13.27 -10.08 4.60
N SER A 143 -12.27 -10.90 4.27
CA SER A 143 -11.17 -10.49 3.41
C SER A 143 -11.63 -10.14 2.01
N GLY A 144 -12.47 -10.97 1.36
CA GLY A 144 -13.04 -10.66 0.06
C GLY A 144 -13.87 -9.36 0.05
N PHE A 145 -14.63 -9.11 1.11
CA PHE A 145 -15.37 -7.85 1.27
C PHE A 145 -14.44 -6.63 1.36
N ALA A 146 -13.33 -6.74 2.11
CA ALA A 146 -12.36 -5.65 2.24
C ALA A 146 -11.65 -5.38 0.89
N TRP A 147 -11.27 -6.44 0.18
CA TRP A 147 -10.69 -6.34 -1.17
C TRP A 147 -11.64 -5.65 -2.16
N ALA A 148 -12.92 -6.04 -2.18
CA ALA A 148 -13.92 -5.40 -3.03
C ALA A 148 -14.05 -3.89 -2.71
N LEU A 149 -14.08 -3.53 -1.42
CA LEU A 149 -14.06 -2.12 -1.01
C LEU A 149 -12.77 -1.42 -1.45
N GLY A 150 -11.61 -2.09 -1.39
CA GLY A 150 -10.35 -1.57 -1.87
C GLY A 150 -10.39 -1.22 -3.36
N TYR A 151 -10.88 -2.13 -4.20
CA TYR A 151 -11.05 -1.85 -5.64
C TYR A 151 -11.99 -0.65 -5.89
N ILE A 152 -13.11 -0.57 -5.16
CA ILE A 152 -14.03 0.57 -5.26
C ILE A 152 -13.30 1.87 -4.82
N GLY A 153 -12.53 1.83 -3.74
CA GLY A 153 -11.76 2.97 -3.25
C GLY A 153 -10.72 3.45 -4.26
N GLY A 154 -9.93 2.53 -4.81
CA GLY A 154 -8.94 2.83 -5.84
C GLY A 154 -9.58 3.39 -7.12
N LEU A 155 -10.69 2.79 -7.57
CA LEU A 155 -11.44 3.23 -8.74
C LEU A 155 -12.01 4.65 -8.57
N LEU A 156 -12.62 4.94 -7.43
CA LEU A 156 -13.17 6.26 -7.15
C LEU A 156 -12.07 7.31 -7.06
N ALA A 157 -10.96 7.01 -6.35
CA ALA A 157 -9.84 7.93 -6.26
C ALA A 157 -9.21 8.21 -7.63
N LEU A 158 -9.06 7.17 -8.46
CA LEU A 158 -8.54 7.29 -9.83
C LEU A 158 -9.48 8.11 -10.72
N GLY A 159 -10.79 7.84 -10.66
CA GLY A 159 -11.79 8.58 -11.43
C GLY A 159 -11.86 10.06 -11.02
N ILE A 160 -11.81 10.35 -9.73
CA ILE A 160 -11.78 11.73 -9.22
C ILE A 160 -10.50 12.45 -9.68
N ALA A 161 -9.34 11.80 -9.59
CA ALA A 161 -8.08 12.36 -10.07
C ALA A 161 -8.12 12.65 -11.56
N LEU A 162 -8.67 11.73 -12.35
CA LEU A 162 -8.82 11.90 -13.80
C LEU A 162 -9.67 13.13 -14.14
N VAL A 163 -10.90 13.18 -13.60
CA VAL A 163 -11.89 14.21 -13.96
C VAL A 163 -11.53 15.59 -13.40
N LEU A 164 -10.90 15.68 -12.24
CA LEU A 164 -10.65 16.97 -11.58
C LEU A 164 -9.23 17.51 -11.78
N LEU A 165 -8.23 16.64 -12.00
CA LEU A 165 -6.83 17.07 -12.05
C LEU A 165 -6.16 16.83 -13.41
N VAL A 166 -6.50 15.75 -14.12
CA VAL A 166 -5.73 15.34 -15.30
C VAL A 166 -6.38 15.78 -16.60
N GLN A 167 -7.70 15.57 -16.78
CA GLN A 167 -8.42 15.91 -18.02
C GLN A 167 -8.64 17.44 -18.25
N PRO A 168 -8.94 18.26 -17.21
CA PRO A 168 -9.27 19.64 -17.47
C PRO A 168 -8.05 20.44 -17.96
N GLU A 169 -8.26 21.32 -18.95
CA GLU A 169 -7.27 22.32 -19.36
C GLU A 169 -6.89 23.25 -18.19
N THR A 170 -7.87 23.53 -17.33
CA THR A 170 -7.71 24.28 -16.07
C THR A 170 -8.12 23.41 -14.89
N PRO A 171 -7.17 22.65 -14.30
CA PRO A 171 -7.44 21.80 -13.15
C PRO A 171 -8.01 22.60 -11.97
N ILE A 172 -8.76 21.90 -11.09
CA ILE A 172 -9.32 22.53 -9.88
C ILE A 172 -8.17 23.08 -8.99
N PHE A 173 -8.50 24.06 -8.19
CA PHE A 173 -7.55 24.80 -7.31
C PHE A 173 -6.42 25.53 -8.03
N GLY A 174 -6.47 25.66 -9.38
CA GLY A 174 -5.49 26.42 -10.15
C GLY A 174 -4.15 25.71 -10.37
N PHE A 175 -4.09 24.39 -10.20
CA PHE A 175 -2.89 23.62 -10.56
C PHE A 175 -2.61 23.73 -12.06
N SER A 176 -1.33 23.98 -12.40
CA SER A 176 -0.90 24.10 -13.79
C SER A 176 -0.77 22.73 -14.46
N THR A 177 -1.05 22.66 -15.75
CA THR A 177 -0.69 21.52 -16.58
C THR A 177 0.78 21.54 -17.00
N GLU A 178 1.45 22.67 -16.84
CA GLU A 178 2.88 22.82 -17.12
C GLU A 178 3.70 22.04 -16.09
N ASN A 179 4.79 21.44 -16.55
CA ASN A 179 5.72 20.65 -15.73
C ASN A 179 5.05 19.53 -14.90
N GLY A 180 3.82 19.10 -15.26
CA GLY A 180 3.10 18.02 -14.62
C GLY A 180 2.68 18.32 -13.17
N GLU A 181 2.45 19.57 -12.80
CA GLU A 181 1.97 19.93 -11.46
C GLU A 181 0.62 19.30 -11.15
N ASN A 182 -0.31 19.28 -12.12
CA ASN A 182 -1.60 18.62 -12.03
C ASN A 182 -1.47 17.11 -11.78
N ILE A 183 -0.46 16.45 -12.36
CA ILE A 183 -0.17 15.04 -12.12
C ILE A 183 0.38 14.84 -10.69
N ARG A 184 1.30 15.72 -10.25
CA ARG A 184 1.81 15.69 -8.87
C ARG A 184 0.72 15.96 -7.84
N ALA A 185 -0.27 16.80 -8.17
CA ALA A 185 -1.41 17.09 -7.31
C ALA A 185 -2.28 15.85 -7.01
N THR A 186 -2.22 14.80 -7.84
CA THR A 186 -2.90 13.52 -7.53
C THR A 186 -2.39 12.90 -6.23
N ASN A 187 -1.13 13.16 -5.83
CA ASN A 187 -0.59 12.70 -4.55
C ASN A 187 -1.25 13.38 -3.34
N LEU A 188 -1.64 14.66 -3.48
CA LEU A 188 -2.40 15.36 -2.44
C LEU A 188 -3.80 14.76 -2.26
N LEU A 189 -4.46 14.41 -3.37
CA LEU A 189 -5.73 13.68 -3.33
C LEU A 189 -5.58 12.34 -2.63
N VAL A 190 -4.56 11.56 -2.97
CA VAL A 190 -4.26 10.24 -2.35
C VAL A 190 -4.02 10.40 -0.86
N ALA A 191 -3.23 11.37 -0.44
CA ALA A 191 -2.92 11.64 0.96
C ALA A 191 -4.19 12.00 1.75
N LEU A 192 -5.01 12.91 1.22
CA LEU A 192 -6.28 13.31 1.82
C LEU A 192 -7.25 12.11 1.89
N TRP A 193 -7.35 11.34 0.82
CA TRP A 193 -8.18 10.13 0.74
C TRP A 193 -7.80 9.14 1.83
N PHE A 194 -6.53 8.79 1.91
CA PHE A 194 -6.04 7.83 2.90
C PHE A 194 -6.25 8.34 4.32
N LEU A 195 -5.97 9.62 4.58
CA LEU A 195 -6.20 10.25 5.89
C LEU A 195 -7.66 10.13 6.32
N VAL A 196 -8.59 10.56 5.48
CA VAL A 196 -10.02 10.65 5.82
C VAL A 196 -10.66 9.27 5.96
N PHE A 197 -10.44 8.39 5.00
CA PHE A 197 -11.11 7.07 4.98
C PHE A 197 -10.47 6.02 5.90
N SER A 198 -9.27 6.28 6.47
CA SER A 198 -8.71 5.44 7.54
C SER A 198 -9.28 5.77 8.93
N ILE A 199 -9.92 6.92 9.12
CA ILE A 199 -10.49 7.35 10.42
C ILE A 199 -11.43 6.30 11.04
N PRO A 200 -12.38 5.69 10.31
CA PRO A 200 -13.26 4.66 10.88
C PRO A 200 -12.49 3.50 11.51
N THR A 201 -11.40 3.06 10.86
CA THR A 201 -10.55 1.98 11.37
C THR A 201 -9.94 2.38 12.71
N PHE A 202 -9.41 3.58 12.82
CA PHE A 202 -8.79 4.06 14.06
C PHE A 202 -9.80 4.29 15.20
N ILE A 203 -11.05 4.60 14.90
CA ILE A 203 -12.07 4.79 15.94
C ILE A 203 -12.60 3.45 16.44
N TRP A 204 -12.92 2.50 15.57
CA TRP A 204 -13.72 1.32 15.91
C TRP A 204 -12.93 0.00 15.97
N VAL A 205 -11.72 -0.08 15.45
CA VAL A 205 -10.83 -1.22 15.68
C VAL A 205 -10.01 -0.96 16.94
N GLN A 206 -10.06 -1.89 17.88
CA GLN A 206 -9.40 -1.75 19.18
C GLN A 206 -8.40 -2.88 19.40
N ASP A 207 -7.27 -2.56 20.04
CA ASP A 207 -6.30 -3.55 20.49
C ASP A 207 -6.89 -4.43 21.59
N ARG A 208 -6.49 -5.70 21.61
CA ARG A 208 -6.65 -6.54 22.79
C ARG A 208 -5.75 -6.03 23.91
N ARG A 209 -6.13 -6.36 25.15
CA ARG A 209 -5.28 -6.02 26.30
C ARG A 209 -3.90 -6.67 26.14
N PRO A 210 -2.82 -5.91 26.36
CA PRO A 210 -1.45 -6.42 26.17
C PRO A 210 -1.19 -7.59 27.14
N GLU A 211 -0.57 -8.66 26.64
CA GLU A 211 0.03 -9.66 27.47
C GLU A 211 1.31 -9.07 28.13
N LYS A 212 1.45 -9.26 29.45
CA LYS A 212 2.61 -8.79 30.18
C LYS A 212 3.83 -9.65 29.79
N GLY A 213 4.74 -9.13 29.00
CA GLY A 213 5.98 -9.79 28.58
C GLY A 213 7.13 -8.81 28.40
N LYS A 214 8.35 -9.32 28.32
CA LYS A 214 9.53 -8.49 28.06
C LYS A 214 9.79 -8.40 26.56
N PHE A 215 9.83 -7.19 26.01
CA PHE A 215 10.03 -6.91 24.59
C PHE A 215 11.22 -7.68 23.96
N LYS A 216 12.40 -7.63 24.62
CA LYS A 216 13.62 -8.28 24.10
C LYS A 216 13.48 -9.81 23.96
N GLU A 217 12.81 -10.45 24.93
CA GLU A 217 12.55 -11.89 24.88
C GLU A 217 11.63 -12.24 23.72
N SER A 218 10.70 -11.35 23.39
CA SER A 218 9.73 -11.51 22.32
C SER A 218 10.31 -11.37 20.93
N VAL A 219 11.12 -10.37 20.69
CA VAL A 219 11.82 -10.20 19.41
C VAL A 219 12.68 -11.44 19.14
N THR A 220 13.46 -11.86 20.14
CA THR A 220 14.31 -13.06 20.03
C THR A 220 13.47 -14.33 19.77
N ALA A 221 12.34 -14.47 20.47
CA ALA A 221 11.42 -15.59 20.28
C ALA A 221 10.78 -15.58 18.88
N SER A 222 10.43 -14.41 18.34
CA SER A 222 9.85 -14.29 17.00
C SER A 222 10.85 -14.71 15.90
N PHE A 223 12.09 -14.25 15.96
CA PHE A 223 13.13 -14.71 15.05
C PHE A 223 13.41 -16.21 15.19
N LYS A 224 13.45 -16.73 16.43
CA LYS A 224 13.65 -18.16 16.69
C LYS A 224 12.51 -19.00 16.13
N ARG A 225 11.25 -18.55 16.28
CA ARG A 225 10.07 -19.19 15.68
C ARG A 225 10.14 -19.20 14.16
N LEU A 226 10.48 -18.07 13.53
CA LEU A 226 10.67 -17.97 12.09
C LEU A 226 11.72 -18.97 11.60
N PHE A 227 12.89 -19.01 12.23
CA PHE A 227 13.95 -19.92 11.87
C PHE A 227 13.54 -21.39 12.04
N HIS A 228 12.84 -21.72 13.14
CA HIS A 228 12.27 -23.05 13.37
C HIS A 228 11.24 -23.43 12.30
N THR A 229 10.36 -22.51 11.92
CA THR A 229 9.39 -22.74 10.84
C THR A 229 10.09 -23.03 9.50
N PHE A 230 11.17 -22.31 9.18
CA PHE A 230 11.98 -22.61 7.99
C PHE A 230 12.64 -24.00 8.04
N GLN A 231 13.11 -24.43 9.22
CA GLN A 231 13.66 -25.78 9.38
C GLN A 231 12.60 -26.88 9.22
N GLU A 232 11.40 -26.65 9.77
CA GLU A 232 10.27 -27.58 9.66
C GLU A 232 9.71 -27.70 8.25
N LEU A 233 9.84 -26.66 7.40
CA LEU A 233 9.43 -26.69 5.99
C LEU A 233 10.06 -27.84 5.22
N LYS A 234 11.27 -28.29 5.59
CA LYS A 234 11.94 -29.45 4.98
C LYS A 234 11.12 -30.73 5.16
N ASN A 235 10.37 -30.85 6.24
CA ASN A 235 9.54 -32.01 6.58
C ASN A 235 8.15 -31.96 5.91
N HIS A 236 7.75 -30.78 5.38
CA HIS A 236 6.43 -30.52 4.79
C HIS A 236 6.52 -30.14 3.30
N LYS A 237 7.01 -31.07 2.47
CA LYS A 237 7.27 -30.84 1.03
C LYS A 237 6.09 -30.25 0.25
N LYS A 238 4.83 -30.62 0.58
CA LYS A 238 3.64 -30.07 -0.09
C LYS A 238 3.45 -28.59 0.24
N ILE A 239 3.67 -28.20 1.51
CA ILE A 239 3.58 -26.80 1.97
C ILE A 239 4.72 -25.99 1.35
N ALA A 240 5.95 -26.53 1.33
CA ALA A 240 7.09 -25.89 0.71
C ALA A 240 6.87 -25.60 -0.78
N LYS A 241 6.33 -26.59 -1.55
CA LYS A 241 5.96 -26.39 -2.96
C LYS A 241 4.88 -25.33 -3.15
N PHE A 242 3.86 -25.32 -2.29
CA PHE A 242 2.80 -24.31 -2.32
C PHE A 242 3.36 -22.90 -2.05
N LEU A 243 4.22 -22.75 -1.04
CA LEU A 243 4.85 -21.48 -0.71
C LEU A 243 5.76 -20.97 -1.84
N LEU A 244 6.53 -21.89 -2.47
CA LEU A 244 7.37 -21.56 -3.61
C LEU A 244 6.52 -21.09 -4.82
N ALA A 245 5.46 -21.83 -5.15
CA ALA A 245 4.55 -21.46 -6.23
C ALA A 245 3.88 -20.09 -5.95
N ARG A 246 3.48 -19.86 -4.70
CA ARG A 246 2.90 -18.57 -4.28
C ARG A 246 3.94 -17.44 -4.35
N LEU A 247 5.19 -17.69 -4.01
CA LEU A 247 6.27 -16.70 -4.11
C LEU A 247 6.43 -16.26 -5.56
N VAL A 248 6.60 -17.20 -6.50
CA VAL A 248 6.75 -16.89 -7.93
C VAL A 248 5.52 -16.17 -8.48
N TYR A 249 4.31 -16.65 -8.14
CA TYR A 249 3.07 -16.01 -8.57
C TYR A 249 2.92 -14.58 -8.01
N ASN A 250 3.21 -14.40 -6.73
CA ASN A 250 3.09 -13.09 -6.09
C ASN A 250 4.15 -12.10 -6.61
N ASP A 251 5.36 -12.58 -6.90
CA ASP A 251 6.42 -11.76 -7.49
C ASP A 251 6.02 -11.26 -8.88
N ALA A 252 5.43 -12.12 -9.71
CA ALA A 252 4.88 -11.72 -11.00
C ALA A 252 3.77 -10.67 -10.87
N LEU A 253 2.83 -10.84 -9.92
CA LEU A 253 1.77 -9.86 -9.67
C LEU A 253 2.32 -8.52 -9.19
N VAL A 254 3.23 -8.51 -8.23
CA VAL A 254 3.87 -7.29 -7.73
C VAL A 254 4.57 -6.55 -8.87
N THR A 255 5.28 -7.28 -9.74
CA THR A 255 5.94 -6.71 -10.91
C THR A 255 4.93 -6.06 -11.87
N ILE A 256 3.83 -6.74 -12.19
CA ILE A 256 2.78 -6.19 -13.06
C ILE A 256 2.20 -4.90 -12.47
N PHE A 257 1.88 -4.90 -11.18
CA PHE A 257 1.32 -3.72 -10.52
C PHE A 257 2.34 -2.58 -10.38
N ALA A 258 3.60 -2.89 -10.10
CA ALA A 258 4.63 -1.87 -9.92
C ALA A 258 5.08 -1.20 -11.24
N PHE A 259 5.03 -1.93 -12.34
CA PHE A 259 5.56 -1.47 -13.63
C PHE A 259 4.49 -1.30 -14.71
N GLY A 260 3.24 -1.63 -14.45
CA GLY A 260 2.16 -1.56 -15.43
C GLY A 260 1.98 -0.16 -16.01
N GLY A 261 1.94 0.88 -15.17
CA GLY A 261 1.86 2.26 -15.61
C GLY A 261 3.10 2.73 -16.36
N ILE A 262 4.30 2.35 -15.87
CA ILE A 262 5.59 2.67 -16.51
C ILE A 262 5.68 2.03 -17.90
N TYR A 263 5.28 0.76 -18.03
CA TYR A 263 5.27 0.05 -19.30
C TYR A 263 4.25 0.68 -20.28
N ALA A 264 3.07 1.02 -19.83
CA ALA A 264 2.06 1.69 -20.64
C ALA A 264 2.54 3.05 -21.14
N ALA A 265 3.21 3.82 -20.27
CA ALA A 265 3.76 5.11 -20.61
C ALA A 265 4.98 5.03 -21.55
N GLY A 266 5.98 4.17 -21.23
CA GLY A 266 7.28 4.16 -21.89
C GLY A 266 7.33 3.30 -23.14
N VAL A 267 6.62 2.15 -23.16
CA VAL A 267 6.68 1.18 -24.26
C VAL A 267 5.49 1.33 -25.20
N ILE A 268 4.27 1.45 -24.67
CA ILE A 268 3.06 1.60 -25.49
C ILE A 268 2.87 3.06 -25.92
N GLY A 269 3.38 4.01 -25.13
CA GLY A 269 3.29 5.45 -25.44
C GLY A 269 1.97 6.07 -24.95
N PHE A 270 1.29 5.47 -23.99
CA PHE A 270 0.06 6.01 -23.43
C PHE A 270 0.29 7.33 -22.70
N THR A 271 -0.64 8.25 -22.86
CA THR A 271 -0.75 9.46 -22.05
C THR A 271 -1.20 9.12 -20.61
N PHE A 272 -1.04 10.06 -19.68
CA PHE A 272 -1.52 9.85 -18.31
C PHE A 272 -3.02 9.59 -18.25
N GLU A 273 -3.80 10.26 -19.10
CA GLU A 273 -5.24 10.02 -19.23
C GLU A 273 -5.55 8.58 -19.65
N GLU A 274 -4.88 8.08 -20.70
CA GLU A 274 -5.06 6.71 -21.18
C GLU A 274 -4.63 5.66 -20.16
N ILE A 275 -3.56 5.93 -19.39
CA ILE A 275 -3.12 5.06 -18.28
C ILE A 275 -4.18 5.00 -17.16
N MET A 276 -4.81 6.13 -16.85
CA MET A 276 -5.87 6.17 -15.84
C MET A 276 -7.12 5.43 -16.31
N ILE A 277 -7.51 5.59 -17.58
CA ILE A 277 -8.60 4.84 -18.19
C ILE A 277 -8.31 3.33 -18.18
N LEU A 278 -7.08 2.93 -18.53
CA LEU A 278 -6.62 1.54 -18.41
C LEU A 278 -6.75 1.05 -16.96
N GLY A 279 -6.33 1.85 -16.00
CA GLY A 279 -6.45 1.55 -14.57
C GLY A 279 -7.90 1.35 -14.13
N ILE A 280 -8.83 2.18 -14.63
CA ILE A 280 -10.28 2.05 -14.38
C ILE A 280 -10.79 0.71 -14.90
N VAL A 281 -10.48 0.38 -16.16
CA VAL A 281 -10.91 -0.87 -16.78
C VAL A 281 -10.37 -2.09 -16.03
N LEU A 282 -9.07 -2.06 -15.65
CA LEU A 282 -8.45 -3.14 -14.88
C LEU A 282 -9.08 -3.30 -13.49
N ASN A 283 -9.37 -2.20 -12.78
CA ASN A 283 -10.01 -2.27 -11.47
C ASN A 283 -11.46 -2.82 -11.56
N ILE A 284 -12.22 -2.47 -12.59
CA ILE A 284 -13.58 -3.00 -12.80
C ILE A 284 -13.53 -4.51 -13.10
N THR A 285 -12.56 -4.96 -13.87
CA THR A 285 -12.47 -6.37 -14.28
C THR A 285 -11.86 -7.26 -13.17
N ALA A 286 -11.08 -6.70 -12.26
CA ALA A 286 -10.46 -7.42 -11.15
C ALA A 286 -11.33 -7.48 -9.89
N GLY A 287 -12.21 -6.51 -9.67
CA GLY A 287 -13.11 -6.42 -8.51
C GLY A 287 -14.37 -7.21 -8.70
#